data_ac51c54a1c8444e1d0da0d0125e4fad2
#
_entry.id   ac51c54a1c8444e1d0da0d0125e4fad2
#
_cell.length_a   1.000
_cell.length_b   1.000
_cell.length_c   1.000
_cell.angle_alpha   90.00
_cell.angle_beta   90.00
_cell.angle_gamma   90.00
#
_symmetry.space_group_name_H-M   'P 1'
#
loop_
_entity.id
_entity.type
_entity.pdbx_description
1 polymer ?
#
loop_
_entity_poly.entity_id
_entity_poly.type
_entity_poly.pdbx_seq_one_letter_code
_entity_poly.pdbx_strand_id
1 'polypeptide(L)'
;LIPVNNKTVFQKKTPATSTTTIDEYPALADNISRLFYVQRNPNSNTIIYELNVGKDGQLDKDEPVHVYWIRYAEKGQKEELNYIQRKFAYGVTAKASGRDKYDIRFVSYKKFPLTLMKGEDGKYHIFATVNQKEMALSRIFIKIEGGTFWLPNVKYVEMKGTDPSTGKEISERFKP
;
A
#
# COMPACT_ATOMS: atom_id res chain seq x y z
N LEU A 1 -2.17 -49.73 -52.78
CA LEU A 1 -1.86 -49.63 -51.34
C LEU A 1 -0.81 -48.52 -51.19
N ILE A 2 -1.24 -47.31 -50.74
CA ILE A 2 -0.39 -46.18 -50.48
C ILE A 2 -0.40 -45.91 -48.98
N PRO A 3 0.73 -45.86 -48.25
CA PRO A 3 0.72 -45.54 -46.84
C PRO A 3 0.65 -43.98 -46.65
N VAL A 4 -0.34 -43.57 -45.85
CA VAL A 4 -0.51 -42.21 -45.42
C VAL A 4 0.47 -41.88 -44.31
N ASN A 5 1.31 -40.92 -44.52
CA ASN A 5 2.35 -40.46 -43.58
C ASN A 5 1.77 -39.34 -42.71
N ASN A 6 1.36 -39.63 -41.49
CA ASN A 6 0.91 -38.66 -40.51
C ASN A 6 2.14 -38.04 -39.81
N LYS A 7 2.55 -36.85 -40.26
CA LYS A 7 3.48 -36.01 -39.50
C LYS A 7 2.74 -35.22 -38.44
N THR A 8 2.85 -35.67 -37.20
CA THR A 8 2.41 -34.92 -36.04
C THR A 8 3.36 -33.74 -35.82
N VAL A 9 2.84 -32.53 -36.06
CA VAL A 9 3.58 -31.29 -35.76
C VAL A 9 3.44 -31.01 -34.27
N PHE A 10 4.52 -31.18 -33.53
CA PHE A 10 4.60 -30.72 -32.14
C PHE A 10 4.70 -29.18 -32.14
N GLN A 11 3.62 -28.51 -31.82
CA GLN A 11 3.64 -27.09 -31.50
C GLN A 11 4.33 -26.91 -30.14
N LYS A 12 5.49 -26.27 -30.18
CA LYS A 12 6.24 -25.85 -29.01
C LYS A 12 5.45 -24.71 -28.33
N LYS A 13 4.80 -25.01 -27.23
CA LYS A 13 4.09 -24.04 -26.41
C LYS A 13 5.11 -23.12 -25.75
N THR A 14 5.18 -21.87 -26.21
CA THR A 14 5.96 -20.80 -25.58
C THR A 14 5.40 -20.56 -24.19
N PRO A 15 6.20 -20.48 -23.12
CA PRO A 15 5.68 -20.15 -21.81
C PRO A 15 5.17 -18.71 -21.85
N ALA A 16 3.90 -18.54 -21.52
CA ALA A 16 3.31 -17.23 -21.33
C ALA A 16 4.02 -16.54 -20.16
N THR A 17 4.66 -15.42 -20.41
CA THR A 17 5.16 -14.53 -19.36
C THR A 17 3.95 -14.01 -18.61
N SER A 18 3.73 -14.52 -17.40
CA SER A 18 2.67 -14.02 -16.52
C SER A 18 3.06 -12.61 -16.08
N THR A 19 2.44 -11.62 -16.68
CA THR A 19 2.44 -10.25 -16.15
C THR A 19 1.60 -10.27 -14.90
N THR A 20 2.24 -10.22 -13.73
CA THR A 20 1.55 -10.11 -12.44
C THR A 20 0.71 -8.84 -12.46
N THR A 21 -0.60 -8.99 -12.57
CA THR A 21 -1.53 -7.86 -12.49
C THR A 21 -1.76 -7.49 -11.03
N ILE A 22 -2.20 -6.24 -10.79
CA ILE A 22 -2.51 -5.70 -9.44
C ILE A 22 -3.55 -6.58 -8.72
N ASP A 23 -4.33 -7.36 -9.46
CA ASP A 23 -5.40 -8.25 -8.96
C ASP A 23 -4.89 -9.54 -8.30
N GLU A 24 -3.58 -9.81 -8.32
CA GLU A 24 -2.97 -11.02 -7.75
C GLU A 24 -2.55 -10.89 -6.28
N TYR A 25 -2.77 -9.72 -5.65
CA TYR A 25 -2.50 -9.58 -4.22
C TYR A 25 -3.59 -10.28 -3.41
N PRO A 26 -3.22 -11.04 -2.36
CA PRO A 26 -4.20 -11.66 -1.47
C PRO A 26 -5.14 -10.62 -0.87
N ALA A 27 -6.42 -10.97 -0.75
CA ALA A 27 -7.40 -10.13 -0.08
C ALA A 27 -7.01 -9.97 1.41
N LEU A 28 -7.10 -8.73 1.90
CA LEU A 28 -6.85 -8.45 3.30
C LEU A 28 -8.05 -8.83 4.14
N ALA A 29 -7.79 -9.44 5.32
CA ALA A 29 -8.82 -9.63 6.34
C ALA A 29 -9.35 -8.27 6.83
N ASP A 30 -10.61 -8.25 7.26
CA ASP A 30 -11.22 -7.06 7.86
C ASP A 30 -10.46 -6.63 9.11
N ASN A 31 -10.15 -5.33 9.17
CA ASN A 31 -9.48 -4.72 10.32
C ASN A 31 -10.04 -3.29 10.50
N ILE A 32 -10.80 -3.10 11.56
CA ILE A 32 -11.44 -1.82 11.89
C ILE A 32 -10.42 -0.71 12.18
N SER A 33 -9.23 -1.06 12.63
CA SER A 33 -8.16 -0.11 12.96
C SER A 33 -7.30 0.26 11.74
N ARG A 34 -7.43 -0.48 10.62
CA ARG A 34 -6.64 -0.22 9.42
C ARG A 34 -7.02 1.12 8.80
N LEU A 35 -6.00 1.97 8.60
CA LEU A 35 -6.13 3.25 7.91
C LEU A 35 -5.96 3.07 6.40
N PHE A 36 -4.83 2.49 6.00
CA PHE A 36 -4.52 2.16 4.62
C PHE A 36 -3.42 1.10 4.56
N TYR A 37 -3.07 0.67 3.36
CA TYR A 37 -1.97 -0.26 3.15
C TYR A 37 -1.17 0.09 1.91
N VAL A 38 0.08 -0.34 1.88
CA VAL A 38 1.02 -0.13 0.78
C VAL A 38 1.43 -1.47 0.20
N GLN A 39 1.37 -1.56 -1.12
CA GLN A 39 1.86 -2.67 -1.91
C GLN A 39 2.82 -2.17 -2.97
N ARG A 40 3.75 -3.02 -3.35
CA ARG A 40 4.73 -2.73 -4.40
C ARG A 40 5.13 -4.02 -5.10
N ASN A 41 5.38 -3.95 -6.40
CA ASN A 41 6.02 -5.08 -7.07
C ASN A 41 7.53 -5.13 -6.70
N PRO A 42 8.24 -6.27 -6.86
CA PRO A 42 7.76 -7.48 -7.54
C PRO A 42 7.08 -8.51 -6.63
N ASN A 43 6.97 -8.29 -5.32
CA ASN A 43 6.40 -9.28 -4.42
C ASN A 43 5.04 -8.85 -3.85
N SER A 44 4.34 -9.79 -3.24
CA SER A 44 3.01 -9.60 -2.67
C SER A 44 2.99 -9.15 -1.20
N ASN A 45 4.15 -8.90 -0.59
CA ASN A 45 4.20 -8.39 0.78
C ASN A 45 3.48 -7.06 0.88
N THR A 46 2.64 -6.93 1.90
CA THR A 46 1.78 -5.77 2.10
C THR A 46 2.12 -5.09 3.42
N ILE A 47 2.35 -3.78 3.39
CA ILE A 47 2.62 -2.97 4.58
C ILE A 47 1.31 -2.37 5.06
N ILE A 48 0.96 -2.62 6.32
CA ILE A 48 -0.28 -2.17 6.94
C ILE A 48 0.00 -0.97 7.84
N TYR A 49 -0.82 0.05 7.70
CA TYR A 49 -0.84 1.24 8.55
C TYR A 49 -2.17 1.27 9.28
N GLU A 50 -2.13 1.16 10.59
CA GLU A 50 -3.32 1.12 11.44
C GLU A 50 -3.24 2.11 12.59
N LEU A 51 -4.37 2.43 13.20
CA LEU A 51 -4.41 3.23 14.42
C LEU A 51 -3.67 2.49 15.54
N ASN A 52 -2.78 3.20 16.21
CA ASN A 52 -2.12 2.70 17.41
C ASN A 52 -2.98 3.03 18.63
N VAL A 53 -3.79 2.08 19.04
CA VAL A 53 -4.72 2.20 20.15
C VAL A 53 -4.25 1.34 21.31
N GLY A 54 -4.12 1.93 22.49
CA GLY A 54 -3.73 1.23 23.69
C GLY A 54 -4.84 0.29 24.21
N LYS A 55 -4.51 -0.47 25.25
CA LYS A 55 -5.47 -1.40 25.91
C LYS A 55 -6.66 -0.66 26.54
N ASP A 56 -6.50 0.61 26.84
CA ASP A 56 -7.54 1.51 27.35
C ASP A 56 -8.49 2.06 26.27
N GLY A 57 -8.27 1.68 25.00
CA GLY A 57 -9.03 2.17 23.86
C GLY A 57 -8.64 3.57 23.40
N GLN A 58 -7.61 4.18 23.99
CA GLN A 58 -7.15 5.51 23.61
C GLN A 58 -6.05 5.45 22.55
N LEU A 59 -6.08 6.44 21.63
CA LEU A 59 -5.04 6.61 20.64
C LEU A 59 -3.72 7.01 21.31
N ASP A 60 -2.62 6.36 20.92
CA ASP A 60 -1.29 6.80 21.29
C ASP A 60 -0.99 8.14 20.62
N LYS A 61 -0.82 9.19 21.42
CA LYS A 61 -0.63 10.56 20.89
C LYS A 61 0.77 10.81 20.33
N ASP A 62 1.74 10.05 20.79
CA ASP A 62 3.13 10.17 20.34
C ASP A 62 3.39 9.36 19.08
N GLU A 63 2.80 8.16 19.01
CA GLU A 63 2.87 7.25 17.87
C GLU A 63 1.46 6.80 17.44
N PRO A 64 0.66 7.68 16.83
CA PRO A 64 -0.75 7.38 16.54
C PRO A 64 -0.95 6.35 15.41
N VAL A 65 0.11 6.02 14.67
CA VAL A 65 0.08 5.05 13.57
C VAL A 65 1.05 3.91 13.86
N HIS A 66 0.53 2.70 13.92
CA HIS A 66 1.30 1.47 14.01
C HIS A 66 1.52 0.90 12.61
N VAL A 67 2.74 0.48 12.31
CA VAL A 67 3.13 -0.03 10.99
C VAL A 67 3.72 -1.42 11.13
N TYR A 68 3.16 -2.36 10.39
CA TYR A 68 3.66 -3.73 10.28
C TYR A 68 3.43 -4.26 8.86
N TRP A 69 3.95 -5.42 8.54
CA TRP A 69 3.69 -6.03 7.25
C TRP A 69 3.14 -7.44 7.33
N ILE A 70 2.49 -7.85 6.25
CA ILE A 70 2.06 -9.21 6.04
C ILE A 70 2.95 -9.79 4.94
N ARG A 71 3.64 -10.88 5.28
CA ARG A 71 4.63 -11.53 4.41
C ARG A 71 3.96 -12.51 3.46
N TYR A 72 3.09 -12.03 2.58
CA TYR A 72 2.38 -12.90 1.62
C TYR A 72 3.31 -13.64 0.65
N ALA A 73 4.50 -13.10 0.36
CA ALA A 73 5.51 -13.80 -0.44
C ALA A 73 6.13 -14.99 0.27
N GLU A 74 5.86 -15.16 1.57
CA GLU A 74 6.31 -16.31 2.39
C GLU A 74 5.09 -17.13 2.86
N LYS A 75 4.73 -17.02 4.13
CA LYS A 75 3.63 -17.78 4.76
C LYS A 75 2.38 -16.94 5.04
N GLY A 76 2.38 -15.67 4.68
CA GLY A 76 1.30 -14.75 5.01
C GLY A 76 1.24 -14.34 6.48
N GLN A 77 2.35 -14.49 7.22
CA GLN A 77 2.43 -14.10 8.62
C GLN A 77 2.53 -12.59 8.79
N LYS A 78 1.95 -12.11 9.87
CA LYS A 78 2.17 -10.74 10.36
C LYS A 78 3.56 -10.64 10.98
N GLU A 79 4.29 -9.58 10.64
CA GLU A 79 5.64 -9.34 11.14
C GLU A 79 5.85 -7.85 11.42
N GLU A 80 6.36 -7.53 12.60
CA GLU A 80 6.71 -6.15 12.96
C GLU A 80 7.90 -5.66 12.14
N LEU A 81 7.91 -4.36 11.83
CA LEU A 81 9.07 -3.74 11.19
C LEU A 81 10.27 -3.77 12.14
N ASN A 82 11.42 -4.17 11.64
CA ASN A 82 12.66 -3.96 12.37
C ASN A 82 13.03 -2.46 12.42
N TYR A 83 14.05 -2.14 13.22
CA TYR A 83 14.48 -0.74 13.39
C TYR A 83 14.84 -0.04 12.08
N ILE A 84 15.57 -0.71 11.20
CA ILE A 84 16.01 -0.15 9.90
C ILE A 84 14.81 0.11 8.98
N GLN A 85 13.91 -0.86 8.88
CA GLN A 85 12.69 -0.74 8.08
C GLN A 85 11.80 0.41 8.56
N ARG A 86 11.64 0.54 9.88
CA ARG A 86 10.84 1.60 10.49
C ARG A 86 11.46 2.98 10.28
N LYS A 87 12.76 3.10 10.50
CA LYS A 87 13.45 4.39 10.47
C LYS A 87 13.73 4.92 9.06
N PHE A 88 13.95 4.04 8.09
CA PHE A 88 14.45 4.45 6.78
C PHE A 88 13.57 4.03 5.58
N ALA A 89 12.65 3.11 5.76
CA ALA A 89 11.88 2.58 4.64
C ALA A 89 10.36 2.80 4.77
N TYR A 90 9.71 2.15 5.72
CA TYR A 90 8.26 2.06 5.76
C TYR A 90 7.60 2.83 6.90
N GLY A 91 8.37 3.26 7.87
CA GLY A 91 7.83 4.00 9.00
C GLY A 91 7.28 5.36 8.61
N VAL A 92 6.54 5.95 9.52
CA VAL A 92 6.01 7.30 9.41
C VAL A 92 6.43 8.12 10.62
N THR A 93 6.50 9.44 10.43
CA THR A 93 6.54 10.40 11.53
C THR A 93 5.16 11.01 11.71
N ALA A 94 4.81 11.33 12.95
CA ALA A 94 3.57 12.00 13.29
C ALA A 94 3.85 13.26 14.10
N LYS A 95 3.22 14.36 13.73
CA LYS A 95 3.29 15.62 14.45
C LYS A 95 1.89 16.16 14.67
N ALA A 96 1.50 16.40 15.91
CA ALA A 96 0.23 17.03 16.21
C ALA A 96 0.13 18.41 15.52
N SER A 97 -0.95 18.63 14.79
CA SER A 97 -1.22 19.87 14.04
C SER A 97 -2.55 20.51 14.42
N GLY A 98 -3.24 19.96 15.40
CA GLY A 98 -4.52 20.43 15.94
C GLY A 98 -5.12 19.42 16.88
N ARG A 99 -6.33 19.68 17.36
CA ARG A 99 -7.06 18.72 18.20
C ARG A 99 -7.42 17.49 17.38
N ASP A 100 -6.97 16.33 17.85
CA ASP A 100 -7.18 15.03 17.16
C ASP A 100 -6.74 15.06 15.69
N LYS A 101 -5.71 15.85 15.39
CA LYS A 101 -5.20 16.02 14.03
C LYS A 101 -3.67 15.93 14.02
N TYR A 102 -3.14 15.17 13.07
CA TYR A 102 -1.70 14.92 12.95
C TYR A 102 -1.25 15.07 11.49
N ASP A 103 -0.11 15.74 11.31
CA ASP A 103 0.67 15.68 10.08
C ASP A 103 1.49 14.38 10.07
N ILE A 104 1.26 13.54 9.08
CA ILE A 104 1.90 12.24 8.91
C ILE A 104 2.80 12.31 7.69
N ARG A 105 4.04 11.85 7.84
CA ARG A 105 5.01 11.79 6.74
C ARG A 105 5.69 10.43 6.70
N PHE A 106 5.82 9.87 5.49
CA PHE A 106 6.69 8.72 5.29
C PHE A 106 8.16 9.08 5.56
N VAL A 107 8.89 8.25 6.26
CA VAL A 107 10.33 8.47 6.50
C VAL A 107 11.13 8.46 5.21
N SER A 108 10.71 7.67 4.21
CA SER A 108 11.35 7.55 2.90
C SER A 108 10.91 8.61 1.89
N TYR A 109 9.81 9.32 2.14
CA TYR A 109 9.28 10.34 1.22
C TYR A 109 8.56 11.46 1.98
N LYS A 110 9.34 12.30 2.65
CA LYS A 110 8.83 13.35 3.54
C LYS A 110 8.10 14.50 2.84
N LYS A 111 8.24 14.61 1.53
CA LYS A 111 7.62 15.69 0.74
C LYS A 111 6.12 15.52 0.57
N PHE A 112 5.59 14.32 0.74
CA PHE A 112 4.17 14.04 0.53
C PHE A 112 3.40 14.16 1.85
N PRO A 113 2.50 15.16 1.99
CA PRO A 113 1.74 15.36 3.22
C PRO A 113 0.55 14.39 3.30
N LEU A 114 0.41 13.76 4.46
CA LEU A 114 -0.78 13.01 4.84
C LEU A 114 -1.35 13.62 6.12
N THR A 115 -2.66 13.58 6.29
CA THR A 115 -3.32 14.06 7.50
C THR A 115 -4.13 12.95 8.15
N LEU A 116 -3.81 12.65 9.41
CA LEU A 116 -4.64 11.78 10.24
C LEU A 116 -5.63 12.65 11.01
N MET A 117 -6.92 12.44 10.79
CA MET A 117 -7.99 13.13 11.53
C MET A 117 -9.30 12.36 11.42
N LYS A 118 -10.28 12.73 12.25
CA LYS A 118 -11.64 12.20 12.15
C LYS A 118 -12.36 12.79 10.93
N GLY A 119 -13.00 11.91 10.16
CA GLY A 119 -13.93 12.29 9.11
C GLY A 119 -15.32 12.63 9.66
N GLU A 120 -16.25 12.93 8.76
CA GLU A 120 -17.67 13.19 9.12
C GLU A 120 -18.35 11.99 9.78
N ASP A 121 -17.87 10.77 9.51
CA ASP A 121 -18.31 9.53 10.15
C ASP A 121 -17.82 9.35 11.60
N GLY A 122 -17.03 10.30 12.11
CA GLY A 122 -16.46 10.25 13.46
C GLY A 122 -15.28 9.28 13.63
N LYS A 123 -14.86 8.61 12.56
CA LYS A 123 -13.72 7.68 12.54
C LYS A 123 -12.47 8.34 12.02
N TYR A 124 -11.32 7.89 12.51
CA TYR A 124 -10.04 8.34 11.98
C TYR A 124 -9.80 7.81 10.55
N HIS A 125 -9.32 8.68 9.70
CA HIS A 125 -8.87 8.39 8.35
C HIS A 125 -7.53 9.08 8.08
N ILE A 126 -6.79 8.57 7.10
CA ILE A 126 -5.70 9.30 6.48
C ILE A 126 -6.24 10.00 5.24
N PHE A 127 -6.09 11.32 5.21
CA PHE A 127 -6.44 12.14 4.04
C PHE A 127 -5.19 12.49 3.25
N ALA A 128 -5.30 12.38 1.94
CA ALA A 128 -4.27 12.73 0.98
C ALA A 128 -4.87 13.57 -0.15
N THR A 129 -4.07 14.46 -0.73
CA THR A 129 -4.45 15.20 -1.93
C THR A 129 -3.50 14.84 -3.06
N VAL A 130 -4.05 14.30 -4.14
CA VAL A 130 -3.30 13.88 -5.34
C VAL A 130 -3.95 14.51 -6.56
N ASN A 131 -3.14 15.18 -7.40
CA ASN A 131 -3.66 15.88 -8.59
C ASN A 131 -4.87 16.79 -8.27
N GLN A 132 -4.78 17.52 -7.15
CA GLN A 132 -5.83 18.43 -6.66
C GLN A 132 -7.14 17.75 -6.20
N LYS A 133 -7.12 16.41 -6.04
CA LYS A 133 -8.25 15.64 -5.50
C LYS A 133 -7.92 15.14 -4.10
N GLU A 134 -8.76 15.49 -3.14
CA GLU A 134 -8.70 14.95 -1.78
C GLU A 134 -9.34 13.58 -1.72
N MET A 135 -8.72 12.67 -0.99
CA MET A 135 -9.26 11.34 -0.74
C MET A 135 -9.02 10.89 0.70
N ALA A 136 -9.96 10.13 1.23
CA ALA A 136 -9.72 9.26 2.37
C ALA A 136 -8.99 8.02 1.85
N LEU A 137 -7.69 7.94 2.15
CA LEU A 137 -6.78 6.97 1.56
C LEU A 137 -7.09 5.55 2.03
N SER A 138 -7.08 4.60 1.12
CA SER A 138 -7.23 3.16 1.41
C SER A 138 -6.04 2.33 0.95
N ARG A 139 -5.41 2.68 -0.18
CA ARG A 139 -4.32 1.90 -0.76
C ARG A 139 -3.31 2.78 -1.47
N ILE A 140 -2.03 2.43 -1.33
CA ILE A 140 -0.95 2.94 -2.18
C ILE A 140 -0.32 1.75 -2.90
N PHE A 141 -0.18 1.85 -4.21
CA PHE A 141 0.60 0.90 -5.01
C PHE A 141 1.79 1.60 -5.64
N ILE A 142 2.98 1.01 -5.48
CA ILE A 142 4.23 1.54 -6.01
C ILE A 142 4.75 0.63 -7.11
N LYS A 143 4.74 1.11 -8.34
CA LYS A 143 5.32 0.40 -9.49
C LYS A 143 6.81 0.67 -9.57
N ILE A 144 7.60 -0.39 -9.38
CA ILE A 144 9.07 -0.36 -9.42
C ILE A 144 9.55 -1.18 -10.61
N GLU A 145 10.49 -0.62 -11.38
CA GLU A 145 11.16 -1.31 -12.49
C GLU A 145 12.67 -1.04 -12.43
N GLY A 146 13.40 -1.99 -11.83
CA GLY A 146 14.85 -1.89 -11.63
C GLY A 146 15.24 -0.99 -10.45
N GLY A 147 16.52 -0.62 -10.39
CA GLY A 147 17.12 0.06 -9.25
C GLY A 147 17.57 -0.92 -8.17
N THR A 148 17.86 -0.40 -6.99
CA THR A 148 18.27 -1.17 -5.81
C THR A 148 17.25 -1.01 -4.69
N PHE A 149 17.40 -1.78 -3.61
CA PHE A 149 16.56 -1.62 -2.42
C PHE A 149 16.59 -0.18 -1.87
N TRP A 150 17.77 0.45 -1.86
CA TRP A 150 17.96 1.81 -1.33
C TRP A 150 17.62 2.92 -2.34
N LEU A 151 17.66 2.59 -3.64
CA LEU A 151 17.35 3.52 -4.71
C LEU A 151 16.52 2.81 -5.80
N PRO A 152 15.26 2.50 -5.49
CA PRO A 152 14.37 1.86 -6.46
C PRO A 152 14.01 2.83 -7.59
N ASN A 153 13.89 2.29 -8.80
CA ASN A 153 13.39 3.06 -9.94
C ASN A 153 11.86 3.01 -9.95
N VAL A 154 11.23 4.00 -9.32
CA VAL A 154 9.78 4.11 -9.24
C VAL A 154 9.21 4.67 -10.54
N LYS A 155 8.37 3.90 -11.20
CA LYS A 155 7.68 4.32 -12.43
C LYS A 155 6.48 5.21 -12.14
N TYR A 156 5.67 4.80 -11.21
CA TYR A 156 4.54 5.59 -10.71
C TYR A 156 4.12 5.12 -9.32
N VAL A 157 3.42 5.99 -8.65
CA VAL A 157 2.66 5.71 -7.43
C VAL A 157 1.18 5.87 -7.76
N GLU A 158 0.37 4.88 -7.41
CA GLU A 158 -1.09 4.94 -7.48
C GLU A 158 -1.66 5.02 -6.08
N MET A 159 -2.51 6.00 -5.85
CA MET A 159 -3.27 6.14 -4.61
C MET A 159 -4.75 5.93 -4.88
N LYS A 160 -5.37 5.07 -4.08
CA LYS A 160 -6.79 4.79 -4.09
C LYS A 160 -7.42 5.17 -2.76
N GLY A 161 -8.62 5.67 -2.83
CA GLY A 161 -9.40 6.04 -1.66
C GLY A 161 -10.81 6.40 -2.04
N THR A 162 -11.50 7.07 -1.14
CA THR A 162 -12.85 7.59 -1.36
C THR A 162 -12.86 9.11 -1.29
N ASP A 163 -13.66 9.72 -2.16
CA ASP A 163 -13.95 11.14 -2.08
C ASP A 163 -14.73 11.42 -0.78
N PRO A 164 -14.19 12.27 0.13
CA PRO A 164 -14.84 12.53 1.40
C PRO A 164 -16.24 13.15 1.28
N SER A 165 -16.52 13.85 0.18
CA SER A 165 -17.79 14.55 -0.04
C SER A 165 -18.85 13.67 -0.70
N THR A 166 -18.45 12.74 -1.58
CA THR A 166 -19.38 11.92 -2.37
C THR A 166 -19.39 10.45 -1.98
N GLY A 167 -18.35 9.97 -1.27
CA GLY A 167 -18.15 8.54 -0.98
C GLY A 167 -17.76 7.70 -2.19
N LYS A 168 -17.52 8.31 -3.35
CA LYS A 168 -17.11 7.61 -4.56
C LYS A 168 -15.63 7.22 -4.50
N GLU A 169 -15.31 6.09 -5.11
CA GLU A 169 -13.93 5.63 -5.24
C GLU A 169 -13.12 6.57 -6.15
N ILE A 170 -11.92 6.90 -5.71
CA ILE A 170 -10.94 7.71 -6.45
C ILE A 170 -9.66 6.90 -6.63
N SER A 171 -9.09 6.99 -7.81
CA SER A 171 -7.76 6.44 -8.13
C SER A 171 -6.96 7.48 -8.89
N GLU A 172 -5.81 7.85 -8.36
CA GLU A 172 -4.91 8.84 -8.96
C GLU A 172 -3.47 8.30 -9.02
N ARG A 173 -2.76 8.62 -10.10
CA ARG A 173 -1.36 8.26 -10.31
C ARG A 173 -0.48 9.48 -10.44
N PHE A 174 0.72 9.39 -9.91
CA PHE A 174 1.77 10.38 -10.11
C PHE A 174 3.16 9.74 -10.19
N LYS A 175 4.09 10.48 -10.71
CA LYS A 175 5.51 10.11 -10.69
C LYS A 175 6.20 10.91 -9.58
N PRO A 176 6.82 10.25 -8.59
CA PRO A 176 7.53 10.95 -7.52
C PRO A 176 8.82 11.61 -7.99
#